data_e1c903e948f3ee37460fe9ca10f7e6fa
#
_entry.id   e1c903e948f3ee37460fe9ca10f7e6fa
#
_cell.length_a   1.000
_cell.length_b   1.000
_cell.length_c   1.000
_cell.angle_alpha   90.00
_cell.angle_beta   90.00
_cell.angle_gamma   90.00
#
_symmetry.space_group_name_H-M   'P 1'
#
loop_
_entity.id
_entity.type
_entity.pdbx_description
1 polymer ?
#
loop_
_entity_poly.entity_id
_entity_poly.type
_entity_poly.pdbx_seq_one_letter_code
_entity_poly.pdbx_strand_id
1 'polypeptide(L)'
;MTRDNAWATLTRYTTSESLLRHALAVEASTRWYARHFGEDEDLWGCTALLHDFDYEIHPTLDKHPQDGAPILREEGYPEVVIEAVLSHAEHLAIPRDTPLMRTLFACDELSGFEHACGLVRPTGLEGLEPKSVRKKLKQPSFAAGVHRDEVYAGAELLGLELDEHIANVVAALRPIAAELGLPTS
;
A
#
# COMPACT_ATOMS: atom_id res chain seq x y z
N MET A 1 -9.84 -17.33 -1.56
CA MET A 1 -9.19 -16.38 -0.60
C MET A 1 -10.25 -15.39 -0.14
N THR A 2 -10.30 -15.07 1.16
CA THR A 2 -11.24 -14.08 1.69
C THR A 2 -10.46 -13.00 2.44
N ARG A 3 -11.05 -11.79 2.55
CA ARG A 3 -10.45 -10.70 3.33
C ARG A 3 -10.21 -11.09 4.79
N ASP A 4 -11.16 -11.83 5.39
CA ASP A 4 -11.04 -12.26 6.79
C ASP A 4 -9.83 -13.18 6.99
N ASN A 5 -9.54 -14.08 6.04
CA ASN A 5 -8.35 -14.93 6.09
C ASN A 5 -7.08 -14.10 5.96
N ALA A 6 -7.03 -13.17 5.00
CA ALA A 6 -5.87 -12.28 4.82
C ALA A 6 -5.63 -11.41 6.07
N TRP A 7 -6.68 -10.87 6.66
CA TRP A 7 -6.61 -10.12 7.91
C TRP A 7 -6.12 -10.97 9.09
N ALA A 8 -6.61 -12.20 9.20
CA ALA A 8 -6.16 -13.14 10.24
C ALA A 8 -4.68 -13.50 10.10
N THR A 9 -4.19 -13.68 8.86
CA THR A 9 -2.77 -13.88 8.59
C THR A 9 -1.96 -12.63 8.95
N LEU A 10 -2.35 -11.45 8.46
CA LEU A 10 -1.67 -10.20 8.78
C LEU A 10 -1.55 -10.01 10.31
N THR A 11 -2.66 -10.11 11.05
CA THR A 11 -2.69 -9.85 12.50
C THR A 11 -2.05 -10.95 13.36
N ARG A 12 -1.71 -12.08 12.78
CA ARG A 12 -0.90 -13.13 13.43
C ARG A 12 0.56 -12.74 13.52
N TYR A 13 1.08 -12.02 12.53
CA TYR A 13 2.51 -11.67 12.41
C TYR A 13 2.78 -10.20 12.66
N THR A 14 1.76 -9.34 12.57
CA THR A 14 1.86 -7.89 12.75
C THR A 14 0.95 -7.42 13.87
N THR A 15 1.53 -6.76 14.88
CA THR A 15 0.84 -6.18 16.03
C THR A 15 0.95 -4.66 16.08
N SER A 16 1.90 -4.09 15.37
CA SER A 16 2.11 -2.65 15.25
C SER A 16 0.92 -1.97 14.59
N GLU A 17 0.27 -1.07 15.32
CA GLU A 17 -0.88 -0.30 14.83
C GLU A 17 -0.54 0.52 13.58
N SER A 18 0.69 1.02 13.47
CA SER A 18 1.14 1.77 12.30
C SER A 18 1.25 0.90 11.06
N LEU A 19 1.75 -0.34 11.18
CA LEU A 19 1.83 -1.28 10.07
C LEU A 19 0.45 -1.80 9.67
N LEU A 20 -0.43 -2.05 10.64
CA LEU A 20 -1.82 -2.42 10.35
C LEU A 20 -2.56 -1.31 9.59
N ARG A 21 -2.38 -0.05 9.99
CA ARG A 21 -2.96 1.10 9.27
C ARG A 21 -2.35 1.28 7.88
N HIS A 22 -1.06 1.02 7.73
CA HIS A 22 -0.42 1.01 6.42
C HIS A 22 -1.04 -0.06 5.52
N ALA A 23 -1.14 -1.30 5.98
CA ALA A 23 -1.77 -2.38 5.22
C ALA A 23 -3.21 -2.06 4.80
N LEU A 24 -4.02 -1.45 5.70
CA LEU A 24 -5.37 -0.99 5.37
C LEU A 24 -5.38 0.13 4.31
N ALA A 25 -4.44 1.05 4.38
CA ALA A 25 -4.33 2.12 3.39
C ALA A 25 -3.96 1.57 2.01
N VAL A 26 -3.00 0.65 1.94
CA VAL A 26 -2.61 0.00 0.67
C VAL A 26 -3.74 -0.89 0.15
N GLU A 27 -4.48 -1.61 1.02
CA GLU A 27 -5.68 -2.36 0.65
C GLU A 27 -6.72 -1.46 -0.02
N ALA A 28 -7.08 -0.34 0.62
CA ALA A 28 -8.09 0.57 0.11
C ALA A 28 -7.71 1.14 -1.27
N SER A 29 -6.47 1.55 -1.43
CA SER A 29 -5.93 2.10 -2.67
C SER A 29 -5.90 1.07 -3.79
N THR A 30 -5.44 -0.14 -3.49
CA THR A 30 -5.35 -1.22 -4.48
C THR A 30 -6.74 -1.70 -4.89
N ARG A 31 -7.71 -1.81 -3.96
CA ARG A 31 -9.12 -2.08 -4.26
C ARG A 31 -9.76 -1.01 -5.14
N TRP A 32 -9.43 0.26 -4.89
CA TRP A 32 -9.93 1.37 -5.70
C TRP A 32 -9.49 1.19 -7.17
N TYR A 33 -8.22 0.87 -7.38
CA TYR A 33 -7.69 0.62 -8.72
C TYR A 33 -8.23 -0.66 -9.35
N ALA A 34 -8.45 -1.73 -8.58
CA ALA A 34 -9.08 -2.95 -9.08
C ALA A 34 -10.46 -2.64 -9.69
N ARG A 35 -11.30 -1.87 -8.97
CA ARG A 35 -12.60 -1.40 -9.49
C ARG A 35 -12.45 -0.53 -10.75
N HIS A 36 -11.46 0.36 -10.75
CA HIS A 36 -11.22 1.26 -11.87
C HIS A 36 -10.80 0.52 -13.15
N PHE A 37 -10.01 -0.54 -13.00
CA PHE A 37 -9.53 -1.36 -14.12
C PHE A 37 -10.46 -2.54 -14.45
N GLY A 38 -11.49 -2.80 -13.65
CA GLY A 38 -12.39 -3.95 -13.85
C GLY A 38 -11.79 -5.29 -13.48
N GLU A 39 -10.85 -5.29 -12.54
CA GLU A 39 -10.11 -6.45 -12.04
C GLU A 39 -10.75 -7.04 -10.76
N ASP A 40 -10.25 -8.19 -10.30
CA ASP A 40 -10.73 -8.87 -9.09
C ASP A 40 -10.35 -8.07 -7.82
N GLU A 41 -11.32 -7.34 -7.30
CA GLU A 41 -11.16 -6.49 -6.11
C GLU A 41 -10.74 -7.27 -4.86
N ASP A 42 -11.26 -8.50 -4.69
CA ASP A 42 -10.92 -9.30 -3.52
C ASP A 42 -9.50 -9.89 -3.60
N LEU A 43 -9.11 -10.35 -4.78
CA LEU A 43 -7.74 -10.78 -5.02
C LEU A 43 -6.75 -9.64 -4.74
N TRP A 44 -7.00 -8.46 -5.33
CA TRP A 44 -6.09 -7.31 -5.22
C TRP A 44 -6.02 -6.77 -3.79
N GLY A 45 -7.17 -6.62 -3.12
CA GLY A 45 -7.24 -6.14 -1.75
C GLY A 45 -6.58 -7.08 -0.75
N CYS A 46 -6.81 -8.39 -0.88
CA CYS A 46 -6.14 -9.38 -0.01
C CYS A 46 -4.62 -9.41 -0.23
N THR A 47 -4.17 -9.26 -1.48
CA THR A 47 -2.73 -9.17 -1.79
C THR A 47 -2.11 -7.94 -1.12
N ALA A 48 -2.80 -6.81 -1.20
CA ALA A 48 -2.36 -5.56 -0.57
C ALA A 48 -2.31 -5.65 0.96
N LEU A 49 -3.28 -6.32 1.61
CA LEU A 49 -3.21 -6.58 3.05
C LEU A 49 -1.99 -7.40 3.46
N LEU A 50 -1.52 -8.28 2.58
CA LEU A 50 -0.46 -9.23 2.88
C LEU A 50 0.94 -8.75 2.45
N HIS A 51 1.07 -7.62 1.75
CA HIS A 51 2.36 -7.26 1.16
C HIS A 51 3.49 -7.13 2.20
N ASP A 52 3.18 -6.56 3.36
CA ASP A 52 4.10 -6.30 4.48
C ASP A 52 3.82 -7.15 5.73
N PHE A 53 3.04 -8.24 5.63
CA PHE A 53 2.60 -9.00 6.79
C PHE A 53 3.75 -9.53 7.65
N ASP A 54 4.90 -9.78 7.04
CA ASP A 54 6.10 -10.33 7.67
C ASP A 54 7.11 -9.26 8.12
N TYR A 55 6.87 -7.96 7.79
CA TYR A 55 7.84 -6.90 8.06
C TYR A 55 8.20 -6.76 9.55
N GLU A 56 7.25 -6.98 10.47
CA GLU A 56 7.52 -6.90 11.91
C GLU A 56 8.42 -8.05 12.41
N ILE A 57 8.33 -9.22 11.80
CA ILE A 57 9.15 -10.40 12.14
C ILE A 57 10.42 -10.50 11.29
N HIS A 58 10.46 -9.86 10.12
CA HIS A 58 11.56 -9.86 9.17
C HIS A 58 11.96 -8.42 8.74
N PRO A 59 12.42 -7.54 9.66
CA PRO A 59 12.52 -6.11 9.39
C PRO A 59 13.75 -5.69 8.57
N THR A 60 14.38 -6.61 7.85
CA THR A 60 15.61 -6.34 7.10
C THR A 60 15.47 -6.78 5.64
N LEU A 61 16.10 -6.05 4.71
CA LEU A 61 16.00 -6.29 3.27
C LEU A 61 16.49 -7.69 2.83
N ASP A 62 17.35 -8.34 3.60
CA ASP A 62 17.79 -9.71 3.33
C ASP A 62 16.75 -10.78 3.72
N LYS A 63 15.66 -10.38 4.38
CA LYS A 63 14.58 -11.25 4.84
C LYS A 63 13.22 -10.88 4.29
N HIS A 64 12.83 -9.62 4.39
CA HIS A 64 11.54 -9.14 3.90
C HIS A 64 11.64 -8.76 2.41
N PRO A 65 10.65 -9.17 1.60
CA PRO A 65 9.52 -10.08 1.87
C PRO A 65 9.81 -11.57 1.54
N GLN A 66 11.06 -11.91 1.19
CA GLN A 66 11.41 -13.25 0.69
C GLN A 66 11.23 -14.35 1.74
N ASP A 67 11.46 -14.08 3.02
CA ASP A 67 11.25 -15.04 4.11
C ASP A 67 9.76 -15.16 4.48
N GLY A 68 8.92 -14.19 4.10
CA GLY A 68 7.46 -14.26 4.20
C GLY A 68 6.81 -15.17 3.16
N ALA A 69 7.39 -15.26 1.95
CA ALA A 69 6.81 -16.04 0.86
C ALA A 69 6.58 -17.54 1.20
N PRO A 70 7.49 -18.28 1.86
CA PRO A 70 7.22 -19.63 2.32
C PRO A 70 6.03 -19.72 3.27
N ILE A 71 5.85 -18.76 4.17
CA ILE A 71 4.72 -18.71 5.11
C ILE A 71 3.39 -18.62 4.35
N LEU A 72 3.31 -17.72 3.35
CA LEU A 72 2.10 -17.60 2.52
C LEU A 72 1.79 -18.88 1.75
N ARG A 73 2.82 -19.62 1.27
CA ARG A 73 2.64 -20.91 0.62
C ARG A 73 2.09 -21.98 1.56
N GLU A 74 2.62 -22.04 2.78
CA GLU A 74 2.15 -22.96 3.82
C GLU A 74 0.72 -22.68 4.26
N GLU A 75 0.32 -21.41 4.26
CA GLU A 75 -1.06 -20.98 4.52
C GLU A 75 -2.01 -21.14 3.32
N GLY A 76 -1.49 -21.60 2.17
CA GLY A 76 -2.29 -21.95 0.99
C GLY A 76 -2.68 -20.75 0.11
N TYR A 77 -1.95 -19.65 0.19
CA TYR A 77 -2.17 -18.53 -0.72
C TYR A 77 -1.70 -18.86 -2.14
N PRO A 78 -2.43 -18.40 -3.19
CA PRO A 78 -2.05 -18.69 -4.57
C PRO A 78 -0.76 -17.96 -4.98
N GLU A 79 0.03 -18.57 -5.89
CA GLU A 79 1.30 -18.01 -6.33
C GLU A 79 1.17 -16.58 -6.90
N VAL A 80 0.05 -16.23 -7.55
CA VAL A 80 -0.19 -14.87 -8.05
C VAL A 80 -0.14 -13.81 -6.93
N VAL A 81 -0.59 -14.16 -5.72
CA VAL A 81 -0.50 -13.30 -4.53
C VAL A 81 0.95 -13.20 -4.07
N ILE A 82 1.62 -14.35 -3.97
CA ILE A 82 2.99 -14.44 -3.47
C ILE A 82 3.97 -13.72 -4.40
N GLU A 83 3.84 -13.91 -5.71
CA GLU A 83 4.64 -13.20 -6.71
C GLU A 83 4.41 -11.68 -6.65
N ALA A 84 3.16 -11.24 -6.47
CA ALA A 84 2.85 -9.83 -6.33
C ALA A 84 3.43 -9.26 -5.02
N VAL A 85 3.32 -9.98 -3.91
CA VAL A 85 3.97 -9.61 -2.64
C VAL A 85 5.48 -9.49 -2.82
N LEU A 86 6.15 -10.47 -3.43
CA LEU A 86 7.58 -10.40 -3.67
C LEU A 86 7.98 -9.22 -4.59
N SER A 87 7.14 -8.90 -5.57
CA SER A 87 7.45 -7.85 -6.57
C SER A 87 7.34 -6.43 -6.05
N HIS A 88 6.69 -6.21 -4.88
CA HIS A 88 6.60 -4.84 -4.34
C HIS A 88 7.97 -4.33 -3.90
N ALA A 89 8.84 -5.22 -3.42
CA ALA A 89 10.16 -4.87 -2.92
C ALA A 89 11.15 -4.59 -4.06
N GLU A 90 11.58 -3.34 -4.20
CA GLU A 90 12.48 -2.87 -5.29
C GLU A 90 13.81 -3.62 -5.32
N HIS A 91 14.38 -3.95 -4.15
CA HIS A 91 15.67 -4.62 -4.04
C HIS A 91 15.70 -6.04 -4.60
N LEU A 92 14.54 -6.71 -4.74
CA LEU A 92 14.46 -8.03 -5.37
C LEU A 92 14.50 -7.97 -6.90
N ALA A 93 14.33 -6.79 -7.48
CA ALA A 93 14.37 -6.57 -8.94
C ALA A 93 13.44 -7.51 -9.74
N ILE A 94 12.32 -7.92 -9.15
CA ILE A 94 11.32 -8.76 -9.81
C ILE A 94 10.52 -7.90 -10.80
N PRO A 95 10.42 -8.30 -12.08
CA PRO A 95 9.60 -7.56 -13.05
C PRO A 95 8.13 -7.47 -12.62
N ARG A 96 7.54 -6.28 -12.75
CA ARG A 96 6.12 -6.02 -12.44
C ARG A 96 5.29 -6.15 -13.70
N ASP A 97 5.13 -7.38 -14.19
CA ASP A 97 4.54 -7.66 -15.50
C ASP A 97 3.00 -7.65 -15.48
N THR A 98 2.38 -7.83 -14.32
CA THR A 98 0.92 -7.85 -14.19
C THR A 98 0.36 -6.51 -13.70
N PRO A 99 -0.91 -6.17 -14.02
CA PRO A 99 -1.56 -4.98 -13.47
C PRO A 99 -1.59 -4.96 -11.94
N LEU A 100 -1.78 -6.11 -11.28
CA LEU A 100 -1.76 -6.23 -9.82
C LEU A 100 -0.39 -5.80 -9.24
N MET A 101 0.71 -6.35 -9.78
CA MET A 101 2.07 -6.02 -9.31
C MET A 101 2.38 -4.53 -9.45
N ARG A 102 2.02 -3.93 -10.60
CA ARG A 102 2.23 -2.49 -10.85
C ARG A 102 1.42 -1.64 -9.88
N THR A 103 0.17 -2.01 -9.66
CA THR A 103 -0.73 -1.25 -8.78
C THR A 103 -0.33 -1.38 -7.32
N LEU A 104 0.05 -2.57 -6.86
CA LEU A 104 0.53 -2.78 -5.50
C LEU A 104 1.73 -1.87 -5.22
N PHE A 105 2.76 -1.93 -6.06
CA PHE A 105 3.94 -1.07 -5.95
C PHE A 105 3.59 0.42 -5.98
N ALA A 106 2.72 0.83 -6.89
CA ALA A 106 2.33 2.23 -7.02
C ALA A 106 1.56 2.77 -5.82
N CYS A 107 0.74 1.91 -5.18
CA CYS A 107 -0.09 2.30 -4.03
C CYS A 107 0.68 2.30 -2.72
N ASP A 108 1.70 1.47 -2.57
CA ASP A 108 2.40 1.22 -1.31
C ASP A 108 2.93 2.51 -0.67
N GLU A 109 3.97 3.08 -1.19
CA GLU A 109 4.62 4.27 -0.63
C GLU A 109 3.72 5.51 -0.65
N LEU A 110 2.89 5.68 -1.69
CA LEU A 110 1.99 6.83 -1.78
C LEU A 110 0.88 6.76 -0.73
N SER A 111 0.30 5.58 -0.46
CA SER A 111 -0.73 5.42 0.58
C SER A 111 -0.19 5.77 1.97
N GLY A 112 1.01 5.32 2.31
CA GLY A 112 1.68 5.67 3.55
C GLY A 112 1.98 7.17 3.65
N PHE A 113 2.42 7.78 2.53
CA PHE A 113 2.70 9.21 2.48
C PHE A 113 1.42 10.06 2.66
N GLU A 114 0.33 9.68 2.02
CA GLU A 114 -0.95 10.41 2.14
C GLU A 114 -1.59 10.23 3.51
N HIS A 115 -1.48 9.04 4.10
CA HIS A 115 -1.84 8.82 5.49
C HIS A 115 -1.09 9.80 6.41
N ALA A 116 0.24 9.92 6.24
CA ALA A 116 1.04 10.89 6.99
C ALA A 116 0.61 12.35 6.74
N CYS A 117 0.20 12.68 5.51
CA CYS A 117 -0.36 14.01 5.20
C CYS A 117 -1.67 14.25 5.97
N GLY A 118 -2.54 13.24 6.07
CA GLY A 118 -3.79 13.30 6.83
C GLY A 118 -3.57 13.52 8.32
N LEU A 119 -2.60 12.81 8.92
CA LEU A 119 -2.31 12.89 10.36
C LEU A 119 -1.93 14.29 10.85
N VAL A 120 -1.30 15.12 10.00
CA VAL A 120 -0.87 16.48 10.37
C VAL A 120 -1.90 17.56 10.04
N ARG A 121 -3.09 17.17 9.60
CA ARG A 121 -4.17 18.09 9.22
C ARG A 121 -5.36 17.95 10.19
N PRO A 122 -5.95 19.06 10.66
CA PRO A 122 -7.13 19.01 11.53
C PRO A 122 -8.35 18.38 10.83
N THR A 123 -8.39 18.41 9.50
CA THR A 123 -9.46 17.84 8.67
C THR A 123 -9.07 16.51 8.03
N GLY A 124 -7.99 15.87 8.45
CA GLY A 124 -7.51 14.62 7.87
C GLY A 124 -7.31 14.73 6.35
N LEU A 125 -7.98 13.84 5.63
CA LEU A 125 -7.94 13.79 4.15
C LEU A 125 -8.97 14.72 3.50
N GLU A 126 -9.87 15.33 4.28
CA GLU A 126 -10.87 16.23 3.71
C GLU A 126 -10.20 17.48 3.13
N GLY A 127 -10.49 17.79 1.87
CA GLY A 127 -9.85 18.91 1.15
C GLY A 127 -8.32 18.74 0.96
N LEU A 128 -7.78 17.55 1.08
CA LEU A 128 -6.39 17.27 0.68
C LEU A 128 -6.31 17.20 -0.84
N GLU A 129 -5.56 18.10 -1.42
CA GLU A 129 -5.38 18.23 -2.87
C GLU A 129 -3.98 17.80 -3.31
N PRO A 130 -3.79 17.32 -4.56
CA PRO A 130 -2.49 16.90 -5.10
C PRO A 130 -1.38 17.93 -4.92
N LYS A 131 -1.69 19.20 -5.11
CA LYS A 131 -0.72 20.31 -4.90
C LYS A 131 -0.14 20.32 -3.49
N SER A 132 -0.95 20.01 -2.48
CA SER A 132 -0.52 19.96 -1.08
C SER A 132 0.36 18.75 -0.80
N VAL A 133 0.02 17.57 -1.35
CA VAL A 133 0.81 16.35 -1.28
C VAL A 133 2.18 16.56 -1.95
N ARG A 134 2.21 17.09 -3.19
CA ARG A 134 3.46 17.41 -3.90
C ARG A 134 4.36 18.40 -3.14
N LYS A 135 3.77 19.37 -2.46
CA LYS A 135 4.54 20.28 -1.61
C LYS A 135 5.22 19.53 -0.45
N LYS A 136 4.54 18.55 0.12
CA LYS A 136 5.08 17.70 1.20
C LYS A 136 6.12 16.72 0.68
N LEU A 137 5.95 16.13 -0.50
CA LEU A 137 6.95 15.26 -1.16
C LEU A 137 8.32 15.95 -1.30
N LYS A 138 8.35 17.28 -1.47
CA LYS A 138 9.59 18.07 -1.54
C LYS A 138 10.26 18.33 -0.17
N GLN A 139 9.69 17.83 0.92
CA GLN A 139 10.22 18.01 2.28
C GLN A 139 10.83 16.70 2.78
N PRO A 140 12.16 16.49 2.73
CA PRO A 140 12.78 15.21 3.07
C PRO A 140 12.52 14.75 4.50
N SER A 141 12.36 15.68 5.44
CA SER A 141 12.11 15.38 6.85
C SER A 141 10.66 14.97 7.15
N PHE A 142 9.72 15.24 6.25
CA PHE A 142 8.33 14.83 6.42
C PHE A 142 8.16 13.40 5.94
N ALA A 143 7.59 12.51 6.77
CA ALA A 143 7.45 11.09 6.46
C ALA A 143 8.77 10.50 5.88
N ALA A 144 9.87 10.64 6.62
CA ALA A 144 11.22 10.39 6.13
C ALA A 144 11.47 8.93 5.71
N GLY A 145 10.65 7.99 6.19
CA GLY A 145 10.73 6.57 5.81
C GLY A 145 10.17 6.26 4.41
N VAL A 146 9.40 7.17 3.81
CA VAL A 146 8.81 6.95 2.47
C VAL A 146 9.85 7.15 1.37
N HIS A 147 9.95 6.21 0.45
CA HIS A 147 10.84 6.26 -0.72
C HIS A 147 10.19 7.06 -1.85
N ARG A 148 10.53 8.37 -1.95
CA ARG A 148 9.91 9.30 -2.92
C ARG A 148 10.08 8.85 -4.36
N ASP A 149 11.22 8.27 -4.69
CA ASP A 149 11.49 7.80 -6.05
C ASP A 149 10.49 6.71 -6.46
N GLU A 150 10.07 5.86 -5.52
CA GLU A 150 9.05 4.83 -5.74
C GLU A 150 7.64 5.44 -5.93
N VAL A 151 7.33 6.54 -5.26
CA VAL A 151 6.07 7.29 -5.50
C VAL A 151 6.01 7.78 -6.96
N TYR A 152 7.10 8.34 -7.49
CA TYR A 152 7.15 8.80 -8.88
C TYR A 152 7.14 7.63 -9.87
N ALA A 153 7.93 6.60 -9.60
CA ALA A 153 7.99 5.39 -10.43
C ALA A 153 6.63 4.66 -10.47
N GLY A 154 5.90 4.65 -9.35
CA GLY A 154 4.56 4.04 -9.27
C GLY A 154 3.55 4.72 -10.21
N ALA A 155 3.50 6.05 -10.22
CA ALA A 155 2.65 6.79 -11.15
C ALA A 155 3.01 6.49 -12.62
N GLU A 156 4.31 6.47 -12.93
CA GLU A 156 4.81 6.15 -14.27
C GLU A 156 4.43 4.72 -14.70
N LEU A 157 4.58 3.73 -13.81
CA LEU A 157 4.21 2.34 -14.07
C LEU A 157 2.72 2.14 -14.36
N LEU A 158 1.87 2.98 -13.77
CA LEU A 158 0.43 3.00 -14.05
C LEU A 158 0.08 3.81 -15.32
N GLY A 159 1.04 4.53 -15.90
CA GLY A 159 0.81 5.44 -17.04
C GLY A 159 -0.03 6.66 -16.66
N LEU A 160 0.02 7.10 -15.41
CA LEU A 160 -0.76 8.21 -14.88
C LEU A 160 0.12 9.43 -14.58
N GLU A 161 -0.45 10.61 -14.71
CA GLU A 161 0.15 11.81 -14.12
C GLU A 161 0.14 11.70 -12.59
N LEU A 162 1.22 12.16 -11.94
CA LEU A 162 1.33 12.07 -10.48
C LEU A 162 0.16 12.72 -9.74
N ASP A 163 -0.36 13.86 -10.21
CA ASP A 163 -1.50 14.53 -9.59
C ASP A 163 -2.78 13.70 -9.66
N GLU A 164 -2.96 12.95 -10.74
CA GLU A 164 -4.07 12.01 -10.90
C GLU A 164 -3.92 10.83 -9.94
N HIS A 165 -2.74 10.23 -9.87
CA HIS A 165 -2.47 9.13 -8.94
C HIS A 165 -2.69 9.53 -7.49
N ILE A 166 -2.19 10.69 -7.06
CA ILE A 166 -2.45 11.28 -5.74
C ILE A 166 -3.96 11.44 -5.51
N ALA A 167 -4.70 12.04 -6.45
CA ALA A 167 -6.13 12.25 -6.28
C ALA A 167 -6.91 10.93 -6.10
N ASN A 168 -6.51 9.89 -6.83
CA ASN A 168 -7.11 8.56 -6.78
C ASN A 168 -6.86 7.90 -5.42
N VAL A 169 -5.63 7.95 -4.90
CA VAL A 169 -5.29 7.38 -3.59
C VAL A 169 -5.98 8.15 -2.47
N VAL A 170 -6.01 9.50 -2.49
CA VAL A 170 -6.80 10.28 -1.53
C VAL A 170 -8.28 9.88 -1.55
N ALA A 171 -8.86 9.68 -2.75
CA ALA A 171 -10.25 9.25 -2.88
C ALA A 171 -10.48 7.83 -2.30
N ALA A 172 -9.50 6.95 -2.44
CA ALA A 172 -9.55 5.59 -1.88
C ALA A 172 -9.47 5.58 -0.35
N LEU A 173 -8.65 6.45 0.24
CA LEU A 173 -8.41 6.47 1.69
C LEU A 173 -9.52 7.20 2.48
N ARG A 174 -10.20 8.16 1.88
CA ARG A 174 -11.26 8.94 2.58
C ARG A 174 -12.33 8.09 3.25
N PRO A 175 -12.92 7.06 2.61
CA PRO A 175 -13.98 6.26 3.23
C PRO A 175 -13.54 5.52 4.49
N ILE A 176 -12.25 5.21 4.60
CA ILE A 176 -11.67 4.47 5.74
C ILE A 176 -10.85 5.37 6.68
N ALA A 177 -10.99 6.69 6.58
CA ALA A 177 -10.21 7.65 7.37
C ALA A 177 -10.26 7.36 8.88
N ALA A 178 -11.44 6.98 9.41
CA ALA A 178 -11.61 6.61 10.82
C ALA A 178 -10.77 5.37 11.20
N GLU A 179 -10.76 4.34 10.35
CA GLU A 179 -9.97 3.12 10.55
C GLU A 179 -8.46 3.40 10.51
N LEU A 180 -8.07 4.38 9.70
CA LEU A 180 -6.69 4.88 9.66
C LEU A 180 -6.31 5.78 10.85
N GLY A 181 -7.25 6.05 11.77
CA GLY A 181 -7.02 6.95 12.90
C GLY A 181 -6.89 8.42 12.50
N LEU A 182 -7.43 8.80 11.35
CA LEU A 182 -7.41 10.17 10.85
C LEU A 182 -8.60 10.98 11.38
N PRO A 183 -8.46 12.32 11.54
CA PRO A 183 -9.59 13.17 11.82
C PRO A 183 -10.68 13.02 10.74
N THR A 184 -11.91 12.84 11.19
CA THR A 184 -13.11 12.82 10.33
C THR A 184 -13.95 14.03 10.67
N SER A 185 -14.48 14.72 9.65
CA SER A 185 -15.33 15.88 9.79
C SER A 185 -16.70 15.52 10.36
#